data_5cee557e9476fac7e857650b39f78b83
#
_entry.id   5cee557e9476fac7e857650b39f78b83
#
_cell.length_a   1.000
_cell.length_b   1.000
_cell.length_c   1.000
_cell.angle_alpha   90.00
_cell.angle_beta   90.00
_cell.angle_gamma   90.00
#
_symmetry.space_group_name_H-M   'P 1'
#
loop_
_entity.id
_entity.type
_entity.pdbx_description
1 polymer ?
#
loop_
_entity_poly.entity_id
_entity_poly.type
_entity_poly.pdbx_seq_one_letter_code
_entity_poly.pdbx_strand_id
1 'polypeptide(L)'
;GDNNREQRGHRAWCLNPPMDKVGFGEAGGGFSAMWCMESGGKSIKDSWAYPGKGLFPLDYMHGNAWSLYGAGVPKSMDEVKVRVFKLSSRPDKPFSANADIPGREIPVNYVSKASMNGINFEPEEPAKRGIYWVTVNGGGLRESYLVELY
;
A
#
# COMPACT_ATOMS: atom_id res chain seq x y z
N GLY A 1 -12.79 9.34 -9.97
CA GLY A 1 -12.01 8.09 -9.95
C GLY A 1 -10.60 8.35 -10.42
N ASP A 2 -9.64 7.67 -9.81
CA ASP A 2 -8.23 7.81 -10.16
C ASP A 2 -7.97 7.10 -11.49
N ASN A 3 -8.07 7.84 -12.61
CA ASN A 3 -7.79 7.31 -13.94
C ASN A 3 -6.31 6.93 -14.13
N ASN A 4 -5.45 7.33 -13.21
CA ASN A 4 -4.04 6.98 -13.21
C ASN A 4 -3.81 5.67 -12.42
N ARG A 5 -4.23 4.57 -13.01
CA ARG A 5 -4.16 3.23 -12.39
C ARG A 5 -2.74 2.81 -12.00
N GLU A 6 -1.75 3.25 -12.74
CA GLU A 6 -0.36 2.84 -12.50
C GLU A 6 0.30 3.61 -11.36
N GLN A 7 0.06 4.91 -11.25
CA GLN A 7 0.78 5.74 -10.28
C GLN A 7 0.05 5.95 -8.95
N ARG A 8 -1.29 5.82 -8.94
CA ARG A 8 -2.13 6.05 -7.73
C ARG A 8 -1.82 7.35 -7.02
N GLY A 9 -1.62 8.43 -7.80
CA GLY A 9 -1.16 9.72 -7.31
C GLY A 9 -2.07 10.34 -6.25
N HIS A 10 -3.37 10.37 -6.48
CA HIS A 10 -4.33 10.92 -5.51
C HIS A 10 -4.29 10.18 -4.18
N ARG A 11 -4.21 8.83 -4.20
CA ARG A 11 -4.07 8.02 -2.99
C ARG A 11 -2.78 8.35 -2.25
N ALA A 12 -1.66 8.46 -2.97
CA ALA A 12 -0.37 8.79 -2.38
C ALA A 12 -0.39 10.14 -1.67
N TRP A 13 -1.01 11.14 -2.26
CA TRP A 13 -1.18 12.46 -1.64
C TRP A 13 -2.05 12.41 -0.39
N CYS A 14 -3.20 11.72 -0.44
CA CYS A 14 -4.12 11.62 0.69
C CYS A 14 -3.52 10.86 1.88
N LEU A 15 -2.60 9.94 1.63
CA LEU A 15 -1.96 9.10 2.65
C LEU A 15 -0.55 9.59 3.01
N ASN A 16 -0.13 10.76 2.52
CA ASN A 16 1.20 11.28 2.77
C ASN A 16 1.39 11.63 4.26
N PRO A 17 2.31 10.95 4.97
CA PRO A 17 2.46 11.14 6.42
C PRO A 17 2.81 12.56 6.87
N PRO A 18 3.59 13.36 6.10
CA PRO A 18 3.82 14.76 6.43
C PRO A 18 2.60 15.67 6.30
N MET A 19 1.48 15.19 5.77
CA MET A 19 0.26 15.98 5.66
C MET A 19 -0.37 16.15 7.04
N ASP A 20 -0.46 17.41 7.51
CA ASP A 20 -1.06 17.78 8.79
C ASP A 20 -2.47 18.32 8.63
N LYS A 21 -2.74 18.94 7.49
CA LYS A 21 -4.03 19.58 7.19
C LYS A 21 -4.50 19.18 5.80
N VAL A 22 -5.80 19.02 5.68
CA VAL A 22 -6.49 18.76 4.42
C VAL A 22 -7.71 19.66 4.31
N GLY A 23 -8.00 20.13 3.12
CA GLY A 23 -9.20 20.92 2.83
C GLY A 23 -10.09 20.22 1.83
N PHE A 24 -11.39 20.24 2.08
CA PHE A 24 -12.39 19.76 1.15
C PHE A 24 -13.34 20.90 0.78
N GLY A 25 -13.72 20.97 -0.47
CA GLY A 25 -14.73 21.88 -0.97
C GLY A 25 -15.69 21.17 -1.91
N GLU A 26 -16.95 21.53 -1.84
CA GLU A 26 -17.99 21.06 -2.74
C GLU A 26 -18.76 22.25 -3.30
N ALA A 27 -19.09 22.20 -4.59
CA ALA A 27 -19.94 23.16 -5.25
C ALA A 27 -21.13 22.44 -5.89
N GLY A 28 -22.25 23.16 -6.06
CA GLY A 28 -23.41 22.60 -6.75
C GLY A 28 -23.07 22.07 -8.14
N GLY A 29 -23.78 21.03 -8.58
CA GLY A 29 -23.52 20.38 -9.86
C GLY A 29 -22.52 19.23 -9.83
N GLY A 30 -22.17 18.73 -8.64
CA GLY A 30 -21.30 17.54 -8.48
C GLY A 30 -19.81 17.84 -8.58
N PHE A 31 -19.41 19.09 -8.44
CA PHE A 31 -18.00 19.47 -8.40
C PHE A 31 -17.47 19.39 -6.98
N SER A 32 -16.35 18.71 -6.81
CA SER A 32 -15.62 18.66 -5.54
C SER A 32 -14.15 18.97 -5.75
N ALA A 33 -13.53 19.55 -4.76
CA ALA A 33 -12.10 19.82 -4.71
C ALA A 33 -11.52 19.33 -3.39
N MET A 34 -10.29 18.85 -3.44
CA MET A 34 -9.52 18.44 -2.26
C MET A 34 -8.15 19.11 -2.34
N TRP A 35 -7.77 19.73 -1.24
CA TRP A 35 -6.41 20.21 -1.04
C TRP A 35 -5.69 19.30 -0.05
N CYS A 36 -4.63 18.63 -0.52
CA CYS A 36 -3.85 17.66 0.25
C CYS A 36 -2.33 17.79 0.02
N MET A 37 -1.88 18.99 -0.37
CA MET A 37 -0.48 19.26 -0.71
C MET A 37 0.31 19.89 0.45
N GLU A 38 -0.25 19.84 1.64
CA GLU A 38 0.39 20.35 2.85
C GLU A 38 1.48 19.37 3.33
N SER A 39 2.61 19.89 3.78
CA SER A 39 3.76 19.11 4.23
C SER A 39 4.35 19.60 5.57
N GLY A 40 3.56 20.34 6.35
CA GLY A 40 3.97 20.87 7.65
C GLY A 40 3.98 19.85 8.78
N GLY A 41 3.44 18.67 8.55
CA GLY A 41 3.43 17.58 9.53
C GLY A 41 4.81 16.93 9.71
N LYS A 42 4.92 16.07 10.72
CA LYS A 42 6.16 15.36 11.00
C LYS A 42 6.38 14.27 9.97
N SER A 43 7.58 14.26 9.36
CA SER A 43 8.02 13.13 8.55
C SER A 43 8.14 11.88 9.43
N ILE A 44 7.60 10.77 8.95
CA ILE A 44 7.84 9.46 9.55
C ILE A 44 9.01 8.79 8.84
N LYS A 45 9.82 8.07 9.61
CA LYS A 45 10.96 7.31 9.07
C LYS A 45 10.55 5.92 8.57
N ASP A 46 9.39 5.45 9.02
CA ASP A 46 8.89 4.12 8.71
C ASP A 46 8.13 4.10 7.38
N SER A 47 8.19 2.96 6.72
CA SER A 47 7.38 2.72 5.53
C SER A 47 5.90 2.57 5.89
N TRP A 48 5.03 3.04 5.01
CA TRP A 48 3.57 2.96 5.15
C TRP A 48 2.95 2.29 3.93
N ALA A 49 1.75 1.78 4.07
CA ALA A 49 1.12 0.96 3.04
C ALA A 49 -0.36 1.28 2.85
N TYR A 50 -0.90 0.87 1.72
CA TYR A 50 -2.32 0.77 1.45
C TYR A 50 -2.62 -0.62 0.85
N PRO A 51 -3.50 -1.41 1.45
CA PRO A 51 -4.12 -1.17 2.76
C PRO A 51 -3.07 -1.00 3.86
N GLY A 52 -3.46 -0.32 4.94
CA GLY A 52 -2.57 -0.01 6.07
C GLY A 52 -1.97 -1.27 6.70
N LYS A 53 -0.75 -1.15 7.21
CA LYS A 53 -0.11 -2.21 7.99
C LYS A 53 -0.92 -2.47 9.27
N GLY A 54 -1.18 -3.75 9.57
CA GLY A 54 -2.03 -4.16 10.68
C GLY A 54 -3.51 -4.21 10.30
N LEU A 55 -4.39 -3.69 11.15
CA LEU A 55 -5.84 -3.69 10.92
C LEU A 55 -6.25 -2.63 9.90
N PHE A 56 -7.06 -3.04 8.92
CA PHE A 56 -7.58 -2.13 7.90
C PHE A 56 -9.02 -2.49 7.53
N PRO A 57 -9.98 -1.53 7.58
CA PRO A 57 -11.36 -1.80 7.22
C PRO A 57 -11.51 -2.10 5.72
N LEU A 58 -12.12 -3.25 5.41
CA LEU A 58 -12.33 -3.67 4.03
C LEU A 58 -13.18 -2.68 3.23
N ASP A 59 -14.13 -2.00 3.88
CA ASP A 59 -15.02 -1.03 3.26
C ASP A 59 -14.28 0.21 2.69
N TYR A 60 -13.05 0.45 3.13
CA TYR A 60 -12.19 1.50 2.57
C TYR A 60 -11.26 1.02 1.45
N MET A 61 -11.38 -0.24 1.05
CA MET A 61 -10.65 -0.73 -0.11
C MET A 61 -11.31 -0.23 -1.41
N HIS A 62 -10.61 0.64 -2.11
CA HIS A 62 -11.02 1.12 -3.43
C HIS A 62 -10.15 0.49 -4.52
N GLY A 63 -10.71 -0.50 -5.18
CA GLY A 63 -9.99 -1.30 -6.16
C GLY A 63 -9.03 -2.31 -5.52
N ASN A 64 -8.33 -3.08 -6.35
CA ASN A 64 -7.53 -4.21 -5.91
C ASN A 64 -6.03 -3.91 -5.79
N ALA A 65 -5.58 -2.73 -6.20
CA ALA A 65 -4.17 -2.37 -6.14
C ALA A 65 -3.75 -1.92 -4.73
N TRP A 66 -2.69 -2.55 -4.24
CA TRP A 66 -2.03 -2.25 -2.99
C TRP A 66 -0.80 -1.38 -3.24
N SER A 67 -0.30 -0.71 -2.22
CA SER A 67 0.85 0.17 -2.34
C SER A 67 1.73 0.12 -1.09
N LEU A 68 3.04 0.31 -1.30
CA LEU A 68 4.02 0.50 -0.23
C LEU A 68 4.80 1.78 -0.51
N TYR A 69 4.98 2.62 0.49
CA TYR A 69 5.65 3.91 0.39
C TYR A 69 6.70 4.06 1.50
N GLY A 70 7.63 4.98 1.31
CA GLY A 70 8.62 5.31 2.33
C GLY A 70 9.74 4.28 2.53
N ALA A 71 9.65 3.12 1.88
CA ALA A 71 10.67 2.07 1.95
C ALA A 71 11.89 2.34 1.05
N GLY A 72 11.86 3.41 0.30
CA GLY A 72 12.79 3.70 -0.79
C GLY A 72 12.26 3.22 -2.14
N VAL A 73 12.91 3.67 -3.22
CA VAL A 73 12.58 3.23 -4.59
C VAL A 73 13.78 2.51 -5.17
N PRO A 74 13.61 1.29 -5.64
CA PRO A 74 14.68 0.58 -6.31
C PRO A 74 15.07 1.29 -7.61
N LYS A 75 16.30 1.13 -8.03
CA LYS A 75 16.77 1.66 -9.33
C LYS A 75 16.05 1.00 -10.50
N SER A 76 15.79 -0.29 -10.39
CA SER A 76 15.01 -1.08 -11.35
C SER A 76 13.86 -1.79 -10.64
N MET A 77 12.67 -1.73 -11.23
CA MET A 77 11.50 -2.47 -10.75
C MET A 77 11.60 -3.97 -11.07
N ASP A 78 12.39 -4.35 -12.06
CA ASP A 78 12.60 -5.76 -12.45
C ASP A 78 13.26 -6.58 -11.33
N GLU A 79 13.99 -5.91 -10.43
CA GLU A 79 14.60 -6.55 -9.26
C GLU A 79 13.63 -6.73 -8.09
N VAL A 80 12.45 -6.10 -8.15
CA VAL A 80 11.50 -6.09 -7.03
C VAL A 80 10.59 -7.29 -7.12
N LYS A 81 10.60 -8.11 -6.08
CA LYS A 81 9.69 -9.22 -5.89
C LYS A 81 8.72 -8.93 -4.77
N VAL A 82 7.45 -8.87 -5.09
CA VAL A 82 6.35 -8.75 -4.13
C VAL A 82 5.66 -10.10 -4.02
N ARG A 83 5.43 -10.56 -2.79
CA ARG A 83 4.65 -11.76 -2.51
C ARG A 83 3.56 -11.44 -1.50
N VAL A 84 2.38 -11.95 -1.73
CA VAL A 84 1.23 -11.79 -0.86
C VAL A 84 0.75 -13.18 -0.44
N PHE A 85 0.59 -13.40 0.84
CA PHE A 85 0.13 -14.67 1.41
C PHE A 85 -1.16 -14.46 2.18
N LYS A 86 -2.12 -15.35 1.98
CA LYS A 86 -3.29 -15.46 2.83
C LYS A 86 -3.01 -16.44 3.95
N LEU A 87 -3.08 -15.97 5.19
CA LEU A 87 -2.85 -16.76 6.39
C LEU A 87 -4.16 -17.28 6.96
N SER A 88 -4.10 -18.42 7.66
CA SER A 88 -5.22 -18.98 8.41
C SER A 88 -5.43 -18.31 9.77
N SER A 89 -4.36 -17.75 10.34
CA SER A 89 -4.39 -17.07 11.64
C SER A 89 -3.31 -15.98 11.70
N ARG A 90 -3.47 -15.06 12.65
CA ARG A 90 -2.47 -14.04 12.91
C ARG A 90 -1.21 -14.68 13.49
N PRO A 91 -0.02 -14.39 12.98
CA PRO A 91 1.22 -14.94 13.51
C PRO A 91 1.58 -14.31 14.86
N ASP A 92 2.14 -15.09 15.76
CA ASP A 92 2.60 -14.61 17.09
C ASP A 92 3.81 -13.67 16.96
N LYS A 93 4.62 -13.88 15.91
CA LYS A 93 5.81 -13.07 15.63
C LYS A 93 5.85 -12.67 14.16
N PRO A 94 6.38 -11.48 13.85
CA PRO A 94 6.58 -11.07 12.47
C PRO A 94 7.50 -12.04 11.71
N PHE A 95 7.15 -12.37 10.48
CA PHE A 95 8.05 -13.07 9.56
C PHE A 95 9.06 -12.09 8.96
N SER A 96 10.28 -12.53 8.77
CA SER A 96 11.26 -11.76 7.99
C SER A 96 10.88 -11.74 6.51
N ALA A 97 11.42 -10.76 5.77
CA ALA A 97 11.11 -10.61 4.34
C ALA A 97 11.53 -11.82 3.49
N ASN A 98 12.50 -12.61 3.94
CA ASN A 98 12.98 -13.81 3.26
C ASN A 98 12.50 -15.13 3.91
N ALA A 99 11.58 -15.04 4.89
CA ALA A 99 11.08 -16.23 5.55
C ALA A 99 10.21 -17.07 4.62
N ASP A 100 10.13 -18.36 4.93
CA ASP A 100 9.08 -19.21 4.39
C ASP A 100 7.78 -18.91 5.15
N ILE A 101 6.79 -18.39 4.44
CA ILE A 101 5.53 -17.90 5.02
C ILE A 101 4.50 -19.02 5.00
N PRO A 102 3.97 -19.45 6.18
CA PRO A 102 2.97 -20.49 6.26
C PRO A 102 1.60 -19.96 5.81
N GLY A 103 1.32 -20.02 4.52
CA GLY A 103 0.07 -19.54 3.96
C GLY A 103 -0.04 -19.80 2.48
N ARG A 104 -1.22 -19.57 1.95
CA ARG A 104 -1.44 -19.69 0.50
C ARG A 104 -0.94 -18.41 -0.18
N GLU A 105 0.05 -18.55 -1.03
CA GLU A 105 0.52 -17.43 -1.86
C GLU A 105 -0.56 -17.03 -2.88
N ILE A 106 -0.82 -15.74 -2.98
CA ILE A 106 -1.70 -15.14 -3.97
C ILE A 106 -0.82 -14.53 -5.04
N PRO A 107 -0.96 -14.93 -6.31
CA PRO A 107 -0.20 -14.33 -7.40
C PRO A 107 -0.39 -12.81 -7.47
N VAL A 108 0.62 -12.12 -7.94
CA VAL A 108 0.61 -10.66 -8.13
C VAL A 108 0.64 -10.37 -9.63
N ASN A 109 -0.39 -9.66 -10.13
CA ASN A 109 -0.57 -9.37 -11.54
C ASN A 109 0.52 -8.46 -12.10
N TYR A 110 0.92 -7.46 -11.30
CA TYR A 110 1.98 -6.53 -11.67
C TYR A 110 2.63 -5.90 -10.44
N VAL A 111 3.85 -5.42 -10.63
CA VAL A 111 4.58 -4.56 -9.70
C VAL A 111 5.06 -3.36 -10.49
N SER A 112 4.75 -2.15 -10.05
CA SER A 112 5.11 -0.92 -10.74
C SER A 112 5.54 0.17 -9.78
N LYS A 113 6.23 1.19 -10.30
CA LYS A 113 6.57 2.38 -9.54
C LYS A 113 5.31 3.20 -9.26
N ALA A 114 5.13 3.60 -8.02
CA ALA A 114 4.07 4.52 -7.60
C ALA A 114 4.57 5.96 -7.51
N SER A 115 3.64 6.92 -7.44
CA SER A 115 3.93 8.28 -7.03
C SER A 115 4.58 8.32 -5.64
N MET A 116 5.23 9.43 -5.31
CA MET A 116 5.85 9.66 -3.99
C MET A 116 6.83 8.56 -3.56
N ASN A 117 7.62 8.09 -4.51
CA ASN A 117 8.65 7.06 -4.25
C ASN A 117 8.08 5.78 -3.64
N GLY A 118 6.93 5.35 -4.12
CA GLY A 118 6.29 4.12 -3.70
C GLY A 118 6.34 3.02 -4.75
N ILE A 119 5.76 1.90 -4.38
CA ILE A 119 5.55 0.71 -5.21
C ILE A 119 4.06 0.38 -5.19
N ASN A 120 3.48 0.14 -6.36
CA ASN A 120 2.16 -0.44 -6.50
C ASN A 120 2.27 -1.90 -6.92
N PHE A 121 1.37 -2.71 -6.42
CA PHE A 121 1.21 -4.10 -6.82
C PHE A 121 -0.25 -4.51 -6.70
N GLU A 122 -0.67 -5.49 -7.47
CA GLU A 122 -2.04 -5.94 -7.48
C GLU A 122 -2.11 -7.45 -7.27
N PRO A 123 -2.62 -7.92 -6.12
CA PRO A 123 -2.97 -9.32 -5.96
C PRO A 123 -4.02 -9.74 -6.99
N GLU A 124 -3.87 -10.93 -7.56
CA GLU A 124 -4.79 -11.46 -8.58
C GLU A 124 -6.21 -11.62 -8.03
N GLU A 125 -6.32 -11.99 -6.75
CA GLU A 125 -7.61 -12.13 -6.09
C GLU A 125 -8.11 -10.81 -5.51
N PRO A 126 -9.42 -10.52 -5.61
CA PRO A 126 -10.02 -9.37 -4.94
C PRO A 126 -9.78 -9.42 -3.43
N ALA A 127 -9.57 -8.25 -2.84
CA ALA A 127 -9.43 -8.12 -1.39
C ALA A 127 -10.70 -8.62 -0.68
N LYS A 128 -10.53 -9.47 0.32
CA LYS A 128 -11.59 -10.03 1.15
C LYS A 128 -11.18 -9.98 2.61
N ARG A 129 -12.14 -10.05 3.51
CA ARG A 129 -11.86 -10.22 4.95
C ARG A 129 -10.87 -11.35 5.18
N GLY A 130 -9.88 -11.12 6.02
CA GLY A 130 -8.85 -12.11 6.32
C GLY A 130 -7.51 -11.50 6.65
N ILE A 131 -6.57 -12.39 6.92
CA ILE A 131 -5.22 -12.06 7.35
C ILE A 131 -4.27 -12.30 6.17
N TYR A 132 -3.47 -11.30 5.87
CA TYR A 132 -2.52 -11.34 4.77
C TYR A 132 -1.13 -10.99 5.29
N TRP A 133 -0.13 -11.60 4.69
CA TRP A 133 1.26 -11.25 4.89
C TRP A 133 1.88 -10.80 3.57
N VAL A 134 2.55 -9.67 3.59
CA VAL A 134 3.19 -9.09 2.41
C VAL A 134 4.68 -9.06 2.62
N THR A 135 5.43 -9.49 1.62
CA THR A 135 6.89 -9.30 1.56
C THR A 135 7.27 -8.56 0.29
N VAL A 136 8.18 -7.61 0.41
CA VAL A 136 8.74 -6.85 -0.71
C VAL A 136 10.26 -6.90 -0.62
N ASN A 137 10.89 -7.53 -1.60
CA ASN A 137 12.33 -7.77 -1.63
C ASN A 137 12.93 -7.36 -2.98
N GLY A 138 14.20 -7.01 -2.97
CA GLY A 138 14.98 -6.70 -4.18
C GLY A 138 15.19 -5.19 -4.37
N GLY A 139 16.20 -4.84 -5.18
CA GLY A 139 16.56 -3.45 -5.43
C GLY A 139 16.93 -2.63 -4.18
N GLY A 140 17.38 -3.30 -3.11
CA GLY A 140 17.66 -2.67 -1.81
C GLY A 140 16.48 -2.66 -0.84
N LEU A 141 15.29 -3.10 -1.28
CA LEU A 141 14.11 -3.22 -0.43
C LEU A 141 14.12 -4.52 0.37
N ARG A 142 13.63 -4.42 1.62
CA ARG A 142 13.44 -5.57 2.50
C ARG A 142 12.32 -5.27 3.49
N GLU A 143 11.08 -5.36 3.01
CA GLU A 143 9.88 -5.09 3.80
C GLU A 143 9.07 -6.36 4.03
N SER A 144 8.46 -6.45 5.20
CA SER A 144 7.62 -7.59 5.58
C SER A 144 6.59 -7.11 6.60
N TYR A 145 5.29 -7.27 6.29
CA TYR A 145 4.24 -6.74 7.14
C TYR A 145 2.92 -7.49 7.03
N LEU A 146 2.14 -7.36 8.09
CA LEU A 146 0.79 -7.88 8.21
C LEU A 146 -0.22 -6.89 7.64
N VAL A 147 -1.27 -7.41 6.99
CA VAL A 147 -2.51 -6.71 6.69
C VAL A 147 -3.66 -7.59 7.13
N GLU A 148 -4.52 -7.07 7.98
CA GLU A 148 -5.74 -7.75 8.42
C GLU A 148 -6.95 -6.94 7.97
N LEU A 149 -7.67 -7.45 6.97
CA LEU A 149 -8.88 -6.85 6.43
C LEU A 149 -10.11 -7.34 7.21
N TYR A 150 -10.87 -6.42 7.82
CA TYR A 150 -12.04 -6.72 8.65
C TYR A 150 -13.31 -6.01 8.21
#